data_b0b4631ef3f2ba015456cd1d05934781
#
_entry.id   b0b4631ef3f2ba015456cd1d05934781
#
_cell.length_a   1.000
_cell.length_b   1.000
_cell.length_c   1.000
_cell.angle_alpha   90.00
_cell.angle_beta   90.00
_cell.angle_gamma   90.00
#
_symmetry.space_group_name_H-M   'P 1'
#
loop_
_entity.id
_entity.type
_entity.pdbx_description
1 polymer ?
#
loop_
_entity_poly.entity_id
_entity_poly.type
_entity_poly.pdbx_seq_one_letter_code
_entity_poly.pdbx_strand_id
1 'polypeptide(L)'
;MRILVVGDGKVGHTVAEQLTREGHDVVIIDKNEDVLQRCEDTLDVLCIRGNGANARTLLDAGVEKADFVVAATASDETNMLCCLIAKRLGARYTIARIRDPEYNESLSLLQRETSIDNAINPERATALEISRLLRFPFANNIETFAKGQIEMVEFRVQENDVVVGCPLHALSSRLPG
;
A
#
# COMPACT_ATOMS: atom_id res chain seq x y z
N MET A 1 -11.35 10.79 7.59
CA MET A 1 -10.01 10.76 8.22
C MET A 1 -9.16 11.81 7.53
N ARG A 2 -8.16 12.36 8.25
CA ARG A 2 -7.16 13.26 7.66
C ARG A 2 -5.90 12.47 7.33
N ILE A 3 -5.49 12.51 6.06
CA ILE A 3 -4.37 11.69 5.54
C ILE A 3 -3.40 12.59 4.79
N LEU A 4 -2.12 12.52 5.17
CA LEU A 4 -1.03 13.18 4.48
C LEU A 4 -0.33 12.17 3.56
N VAL A 5 -0.22 12.48 2.29
CA VAL A 5 0.53 11.70 1.29
C VAL A 5 1.77 12.48 0.89
N VAL A 6 2.94 11.93 1.14
CA VAL A 6 4.24 12.55 0.86
C VAL A 6 4.86 11.89 -0.37
N GLY A 7 5.00 12.65 -1.44
CA GLY A 7 5.43 12.18 -2.76
C GLY A 7 4.24 11.84 -3.65
N ASP A 8 3.98 12.68 -4.66
CA ASP A 8 2.93 12.49 -5.66
C ASP A 8 3.48 11.84 -6.95
N GLY A 9 4.31 10.81 -6.77
CA GLY A 9 4.66 9.87 -7.84
C GLY A 9 3.51 8.91 -8.13
N LYS A 10 3.71 7.95 -9.05
CA LYS A 10 2.64 6.99 -9.46
C LYS A 10 1.90 6.35 -8.27
N VAL A 11 2.62 5.87 -7.27
CA VAL A 11 2.03 5.21 -6.09
C VAL A 11 1.30 6.22 -5.22
N GLY A 12 1.94 7.35 -4.87
CA GLY A 12 1.33 8.38 -4.02
C GLY A 12 0.09 8.96 -4.65
N HIS A 13 0.13 9.30 -5.94
CA HIS A 13 -1.02 9.81 -6.69
C HIS A 13 -2.20 8.82 -6.67
N THR A 14 -1.96 7.54 -7.00
CA THR A 14 -3.01 6.50 -6.98
C THR A 14 -3.63 6.35 -5.58
N VAL A 15 -2.80 6.39 -4.53
CA VAL A 15 -3.29 6.34 -3.14
C VAL A 15 -4.13 7.57 -2.81
N ALA A 16 -3.66 8.77 -3.16
CA ALA A 16 -4.39 10.01 -2.92
C ALA A 16 -5.73 10.04 -3.67
N GLU A 17 -5.74 9.65 -4.95
CA GLU A 17 -6.94 9.55 -5.77
C GLU A 17 -7.98 8.62 -5.15
N GLN A 18 -7.57 7.42 -4.73
CA GLN A 18 -8.49 6.45 -4.13
C GLN A 18 -9.05 6.96 -2.80
N LEU A 19 -8.20 7.52 -1.94
CA LEU A 19 -8.63 8.04 -0.64
C LEU A 19 -9.57 9.25 -0.76
N THR A 20 -9.34 10.11 -1.76
CA THR A 20 -10.23 11.23 -2.06
C THR A 20 -11.60 10.74 -2.54
N ARG A 21 -11.64 9.73 -3.40
CA ARG A 21 -12.90 9.08 -3.84
C ARG A 21 -13.69 8.45 -2.68
N GLU A 22 -13.00 7.98 -1.67
CA GLU A 22 -13.61 7.44 -0.44
C GLU A 22 -14.06 8.54 0.55
N GLY A 23 -13.89 9.82 0.20
CA GLY A 23 -14.34 10.96 1.00
C GLY A 23 -13.43 11.28 2.19
N HIS A 24 -12.13 11.01 2.07
CA HIS A 24 -11.14 11.38 3.08
C HIS A 24 -10.57 12.79 2.82
N ASP A 25 -10.15 13.47 3.89
CA ASP A 25 -9.43 14.76 3.83
C ASP A 25 -7.95 14.47 3.53
N VAL A 26 -7.55 14.66 2.25
CA VAL A 26 -6.21 14.31 1.77
C VAL A 26 -5.37 15.57 1.56
N VAL A 27 -4.16 15.55 2.10
CA VAL A 27 -3.13 16.58 1.88
C VAL A 27 -1.95 15.93 1.17
N ILE A 28 -1.50 16.52 0.06
CA ILE A 28 -0.36 16.03 -0.71
C ILE A 28 0.84 16.97 -0.50
N ILE A 29 1.99 16.36 -0.26
CA ILE A 29 3.26 17.07 -0.13
C ILE A 29 4.22 16.55 -1.19
N ASP A 30 4.70 17.44 -2.07
CA ASP A 30 5.75 17.12 -3.04
C ASP A 30 6.71 18.31 -3.21
N LYS A 31 7.92 18.06 -3.70
CA LYS A 31 8.91 19.10 -4.02
C LYS A 31 8.66 19.74 -5.39
N ASN A 32 8.02 18.97 -6.29
CA ASN A 32 7.80 19.36 -7.68
C ASN A 32 6.46 20.08 -7.83
N GLU A 33 6.52 21.34 -8.20
CA GLU A 33 5.37 22.20 -8.39
C GLU A 33 4.47 21.76 -9.56
N ASP A 34 5.05 21.30 -10.67
CA ASP A 34 4.29 20.83 -11.84
C ASP A 34 3.45 19.59 -11.52
N VAL A 35 3.94 18.76 -10.58
CA VAL A 35 3.23 17.57 -10.12
C VAL A 35 2.04 18.00 -9.25
N LEU A 36 2.26 18.92 -8.32
CA LEU A 36 1.22 19.43 -7.43
C LEU A 36 0.12 20.15 -8.20
N GLN A 37 0.48 20.98 -9.20
CA GLN A 37 -0.51 21.68 -10.03
C GLN A 37 -1.43 20.68 -10.75
N ARG A 38 -0.88 19.62 -11.35
CA ARG A 38 -1.69 18.58 -11.99
C ARG A 38 -2.60 17.85 -11.01
N CYS A 39 -2.14 17.69 -9.78
CA CYS A 39 -2.93 17.06 -8.74
C CYS A 39 -4.11 17.93 -8.32
N GLU A 40 -3.90 19.23 -8.13
CA GLU A 40 -4.95 20.20 -7.83
C GLU A 40 -5.99 20.32 -8.97
N ASP A 41 -5.56 20.18 -10.22
CA ASP A 41 -6.45 20.21 -11.38
C ASP A 41 -7.36 18.98 -11.50
N THR A 42 -6.98 17.85 -10.86
CA THR A 42 -7.66 16.55 -11.03
C THR A 42 -8.31 16.01 -9.79
N LEU A 43 -7.85 16.40 -8.61
CA LEU A 43 -8.32 15.89 -7.33
C LEU A 43 -8.74 17.04 -6.39
N ASP A 44 -9.74 16.79 -5.56
CA ASP A 44 -10.14 17.71 -4.49
C ASP A 44 -9.25 17.46 -3.25
N VAL A 45 -8.03 18.00 -3.30
CA VAL A 45 -6.99 17.81 -2.28
C VAL A 45 -6.26 19.13 -1.99
N LEU A 46 -5.68 19.23 -0.81
CA LEU A 46 -4.77 20.32 -0.47
C LEU A 46 -3.34 19.93 -0.86
N CYS A 47 -2.68 20.73 -1.69
CA CYS A 47 -1.30 20.52 -2.09
C CYS A 47 -0.34 21.45 -1.35
N ILE A 48 0.77 20.92 -0.87
CA ILE A 48 1.82 21.69 -0.17
C ILE A 48 3.17 21.38 -0.82
N ARG A 49 3.80 22.42 -1.35
CA ARG A 49 5.14 22.32 -1.90
C ARG A 49 6.17 22.25 -0.79
N GLY A 50 6.95 21.18 -0.73
CA GLY A 50 8.02 21.08 0.25
C GLY A 50 8.68 19.70 0.34
N ASN A 51 9.65 19.62 1.24
CA ASN A 51 10.32 18.37 1.56
C ASN A 51 9.57 17.67 2.70
N GLY A 52 9.00 16.49 2.45
CA GLY A 52 8.30 15.71 3.46
C GLY A 52 9.17 15.20 4.63
N ALA A 53 10.49 15.24 4.49
CA ALA A 53 11.42 14.99 5.59
C ALA A 53 11.78 16.27 6.37
N ASN A 54 11.06 17.37 6.16
CA ASN A 54 11.24 18.62 6.89
C ASN A 54 10.07 18.80 7.88
N ALA A 55 10.38 18.95 9.17
CA ALA A 55 9.39 19.11 10.23
C ALA A 55 8.46 20.32 9.99
N ARG A 56 8.97 21.43 9.48
CA ARG A 56 8.16 22.63 9.19
C ARG A 56 7.11 22.34 8.11
N THR A 57 7.51 21.70 7.00
CA THR A 57 6.59 21.30 5.94
C THR A 57 5.47 20.40 6.45
N LEU A 58 5.81 19.43 7.31
CA LEU A 58 4.83 18.53 7.92
C LEU A 58 3.87 19.27 8.86
N LEU A 59 4.37 20.22 9.64
CA LEU A 59 3.53 21.07 10.51
C LEU A 59 2.58 21.94 9.70
N ASP A 60 3.08 22.57 8.62
CA ASP A 60 2.27 23.40 7.71
C ASP A 60 1.18 22.54 7.03
N ALA A 61 1.42 21.24 6.82
CA ALA A 61 0.44 20.27 6.34
C ALA A 61 -0.55 19.78 7.42
N GLY A 62 -0.34 20.14 8.66
CA GLY A 62 -1.21 19.76 9.77
C GLY A 62 -1.01 18.33 10.27
N VAL A 63 0.23 17.84 10.25
CA VAL A 63 0.61 16.48 10.68
C VAL A 63 0.14 16.12 12.09
N GLU A 64 0.04 17.11 12.99
CA GLU A 64 -0.41 16.92 14.38
C GLU A 64 -1.84 16.36 14.49
N LYS A 65 -2.65 16.58 13.44
CA LYS A 65 -4.04 16.12 13.35
C LYS A 65 -4.22 14.99 12.34
N ALA A 66 -3.12 14.46 11.80
CA ALA A 66 -3.18 13.42 10.79
C ALA A 66 -3.48 12.05 11.42
N ASP A 67 -4.50 11.38 10.90
CA ASP A 67 -4.76 9.98 11.22
C ASP A 67 -3.69 9.09 10.60
N PHE A 68 -3.29 9.39 9.33
CA PHE A 68 -2.26 8.66 8.62
C PHE A 68 -1.28 9.60 7.91
N VAL A 69 -0.02 9.21 7.88
CA VAL A 69 1.01 9.77 7.00
C VAL A 69 1.57 8.65 6.14
N VAL A 70 1.41 8.78 4.83
CA VAL A 70 1.90 7.83 3.83
C VAL A 70 3.09 8.47 3.10
N ALA A 71 4.29 7.95 3.32
CA ALA A 71 5.50 8.41 2.63
C ALA A 71 5.80 7.50 1.44
N ALA A 72 5.63 8.03 0.22
CA ALA A 72 5.72 7.31 -1.05
C ALA A 72 6.63 8.01 -2.08
N THR A 73 7.67 8.70 -1.60
CA THR A 73 8.68 9.35 -2.48
C THR A 73 9.56 8.31 -3.20
N ALA A 74 10.45 8.80 -4.06
CA ALA A 74 11.39 7.93 -4.78
C ALA A 74 12.54 7.40 -3.92
N SER A 75 12.77 7.93 -2.69
CA SER A 75 13.85 7.50 -1.78
C SER A 75 13.28 6.84 -0.55
N ASP A 76 13.71 5.60 -0.30
CA ASP A 76 13.30 4.81 0.86
C ASP A 76 13.76 5.47 2.17
N GLU A 77 14.97 6.05 2.20
CA GLU A 77 15.52 6.79 3.35
C GLU A 77 14.67 8.04 3.66
N THR A 78 14.25 8.77 2.60
CA THR A 78 13.36 9.93 2.78
C THR A 78 12.01 9.49 3.33
N ASN A 79 11.47 8.35 2.89
CA ASN A 79 10.21 7.81 3.37
C ASN A 79 10.31 7.41 4.85
N MET A 80 11.39 6.73 5.24
CA MET A 80 11.65 6.37 6.64
C MET A 80 11.78 7.62 7.52
N LEU A 81 12.58 8.59 7.09
CA LEU A 81 12.80 9.83 7.85
C LEU A 81 11.51 10.66 7.98
N CYS A 82 10.73 10.74 6.90
CA CYS A 82 9.42 11.39 6.91
C CYS A 82 8.49 10.76 7.98
N CYS A 83 8.34 9.44 7.96
CA CYS A 83 7.51 8.73 8.92
C CYS A 83 7.99 8.92 10.38
N LEU A 84 9.31 8.88 10.60
CA LEU A 84 9.90 9.13 11.92
C LEU A 84 9.55 10.53 12.44
N ILE A 85 9.75 11.56 11.62
CA ILE A 85 9.45 12.94 12.00
C ILE A 85 7.94 13.13 12.18
N ALA A 86 7.12 12.63 11.25
CA ALA A 86 5.66 12.73 11.33
C ALA A 86 5.11 12.10 12.63
N LYS A 87 5.62 10.94 13.00
CA LYS A 87 5.22 10.27 14.26
C LYS A 87 5.60 11.10 15.49
N ARG A 88 6.79 11.69 15.50
CA ARG A 88 7.26 12.57 16.58
C ARG A 88 6.44 13.87 16.68
N LEU A 89 5.89 14.34 15.57
CA LEU A 89 5.03 15.51 15.52
C LEU A 89 3.56 15.22 15.83
N GLY A 90 3.19 13.95 16.07
CA GLY A 90 1.86 13.58 16.54
C GLY A 90 0.98 12.82 15.55
N ALA A 91 1.48 12.45 14.38
CA ALA A 91 0.75 11.56 13.46
C ALA A 91 0.35 10.25 14.15
N ARG A 92 -0.92 9.85 13.98
CA ARG A 92 -1.43 8.66 14.65
C ARG A 92 -0.83 7.37 14.09
N TYR A 93 -0.78 7.26 12.76
CA TYR A 93 -0.18 6.13 12.06
C TYR A 93 0.72 6.58 10.92
N THR A 94 1.78 5.84 10.66
CA THR A 94 2.75 6.11 9.61
C THR A 94 2.96 4.88 8.74
N ILE A 95 3.03 5.11 7.42
CA ILE A 95 3.26 4.08 6.41
C ILE A 95 4.39 4.54 5.51
N ALA A 96 5.48 3.78 5.46
CA ALA A 96 6.61 4.04 4.58
C ALA A 96 6.64 3.08 3.39
N ARG A 97 6.77 3.62 2.18
CA ARG A 97 7.13 2.83 1.01
C ARG A 97 8.63 2.53 1.07
N ILE A 98 8.98 1.24 1.12
CA ILE A 98 10.36 0.76 1.17
C ILE A 98 10.49 -0.36 0.15
N ARG A 99 11.34 -0.13 -0.87
CA ARG A 99 11.50 -1.04 -2.02
C ARG A 99 12.75 -1.89 -1.93
N ASP A 100 13.82 -1.33 -1.36
CA ASP A 100 15.11 -1.98 -1.32
C ASP A 100 15.07 -3.20 -0.40
N PRO A 101 15.40 -4.41 -0.93
CA PRO A 101 15.46 -5.63 -0.12
C PRO A 101 16.47 -5.58 1.04
N GLU A 102 17.52 -4.75 0.94
CA GLU A 102 18.53 -4.60 2.01
C GLU A 102 17.91 -4.08 3.31
N TYR A 103 16.83 -3.31 3.20
CA TYR A 103 16.12 -2.83 4.40
C TYR A 103 15.22 -3.88 5.05
N ASN A 104 14.92 -5.02 4.40
CA ASN A 104 13.98 -6.02 4.94
C ASN A 104 14.44 -6.60 6.29
N GLU A 105 15.74 -6.84 6.47
CA GLU A 105 16.29 -7.33 7.74
C GLU A 105 16.26 -6.25 8.82
N SER A 106 16.52 -5.00 8.42
CA SER A 106 16.52 -3.86 9.30
C SER A 106 15.12 -3.35 9.65
N LEU A 107 14.11 -3.63 8.80
CA LEU A 107 12.73 -3.16 9.00
C LEU A 107 12.12 -3.63 10.32
N SER A 108 12.37 -4.88 10.73
CA SER A 108 11.86 -5.40 11.99
C SER A 108 12.47 -4.69 13.21
N LEU A 109 13.74 -4.28 13.10
CA LEU A 109 14.42 -3.47 14.09
C LEU A 109 13.91 -2.02 14.06
N LEU A 110 13.81 -1.45 12.86
CA LEU A 110 13.30 -0.10 12.65
C LEU A 110 11.85 0.05 13.12
N GLN A 111 10.98 -0.89 12.84
CA GLN A 111 9.57 -0.85 13.30
C GLN A 111 9.43 -0.88 14.82
N ARG A 112 10.34 -1.57 15.52
CA ARG A 112 10.33 -1.62 16.99
C ARG A 112 10.86 -0.33 17.63
N GLU A 113 11.83 0.32 17.01
CA GLU A 113 12.56 1.44 17.60
C GLU A 113 12.25 2.80 16.98
N THR A 114 11.77 2.85 15.73
CA THR A 114 11.69 4.09 14.94
C THR A 114 10.30 4.66 14.75
N SER A 115 9.26 4.07 15.31
CA SER A 115 7.90 4.62 15.17
C SER A 115 7.35 4.58 13.72
N ILE A 116 7.81 3.66 12.86
CA ILE A 116 7.18 3.34 11.59
C ILE A 116 6.18 2.22 11.84
N ASP A 117 4.88 2.53 11.75
CA ASP A 117 3.85 1.54 12.06
C ASP A 117 3.77 0.46 10.98
N ASN A 118 3.91 0.84 9.70
CA ASN A 118 3.91 -0.09 8.57
C ASN A 118 4.94 0.29 7.50
N ALA A 119 5.53 -0.73 6.90
CA ALA A 119 6.37 -0.61 5.71
C ALA A 119 5.77 -1.44 4.57
N ILE A 120 5.66 -0.85 3.39
CA ILE A 120 5.03 -1.46 2.21
C ILE A 120 6.01 -1.41 1.04
N ASN A 121 6.14 -2.54 0.34
CA ASN A 121 6.79 -2.64 -0.96
C ASN A 121 5.72 -2.95 -2.02
N PRO A 122 5.19 -1.95 -2.73
CA PRO A 122 4.12 -2.16 -3.70
C PRO A 122 4.55 -3.03 -4.89
N GLU A 123 5.80 -2.91 -5.31
CA GLU A 123 6.37 -3.68 -6.40
C GLU A 123 6.39 -5.19 -6.06
N ARG A 124 6.84 -5.52 -4.85
CA ARG A 124 6.83 -6.89 -4.35
C ARG A 124 5.40 -7.43 -4.17
N ALA A 125 4.50 -6.61 -3.62
CA ALA A 125 3.10 -6.99 -3.45
C ALA A 125 2.46 -7.31 -4.81
N THR A 126 2.68 -6.46 -5.81
CA THR A 126 2.19 -6.67 -7.18
C THR A 126 2.81 -7.91 -7.82
N ALA A 127 4.12 -8.13 -7.69
CA ALA A 127 4.79 -9.30 -8.22
C ALA A 127 4.26 -10.62 -7.61
N LEU A 128 3.99 -10.63 -6.32
CA LEU A 128 3.38 -11.77 -5.63
C LEU A 128 1.97 -12.04 -6.15
N GLU A 129 1.18 -11.00 -6.38
CA GLU A 129 -0.18 -11.13 -6.92
C GLU A 129 -0.16 -11.67 -8.36
N ILE A 130 0.71 -11.14 -9.21
CA ILE A 130 0.91 -11.65 -10.58
C ILE A 130 1.34 -13.13 -10.54
N SER A 131 2.29 -13.49 -9.68
CA SER A 131 2.74 -14.88 -9.52
C SER A 131 1.59 -15.80 -9.11
N ARG A 132 0.70 -15.32 -8.26
CA ARG A 132 -0.48 -16.06 -7.80
C ARG A 132 -1.48 -16.29 -8.94
N LEU A 133 -1.78 -15.24 -9.71
CA LEU A 133 -2.63 -15.34 -10.90
C LEU A 133 -2.08 -16.30 -11.95
N LEU A 134 -0.77 -16.32 -12.14
CA LEU A 134 -0.11 -17.25 -13.08
C LEU A 134 -0.13 -18.71 -12.59
N ARG A 135 -0.13 -18.94 -11.27
CA ARG A 135 -0.23 -20.28 -10.69
C ARG A 135 -1.61 -20.89 -10.88
N PHE A 136 -2.65 -20.07 -10.83
CA PHE A 136 -4.04 -20.51 -10.97
C PHE A 136 -4.77 -19.72 -12.07
N PRO A 137 -4.40 -19.89 -13.35
CA PRO A 137 -4.93 -19.08 -14.45
C PRO A 137 -6.44 -19.26 -14.70
N PHE A 138 -7.04 -20.30 -14.15
CA PHE A 138 -8.47 -20.58 -14.27
C PHE A 138 -9.27 -20.16 -13.03
N ALA A 139 -8.61 -19.60 -12.02
CA ALA A 139 -9.29 -19.14 -10.81
C ALA A 139 -10.10 -17.87 -11.07
N ASN A 140 -11.33 -17.84 -10.56
CA ASN A 140 -12.13 -16.62 -10.53
C ASN A 140 -11.71 -15.71 -9.37
N ASN A 141 -11.33 -16.31 -8.25
CA ASN A 141 -10.86 -15.62 -7.07
C ASN A 141 -9.83 -16.47 -6.32
N ILE A 142 -8.86 -15.80 -5.70
CA ILE A 142 -7.84 -16.44 -4.86
C ILE A 142 -7.70 -15.62 -3.57
N GLU A 143 -8.09 -16.20 -2.46
CA GLU A 143 -7.93 -15.59 -1.14
C GLU A 143 -6.82 -16.29 -0.35
N THR A 144 -6.05 -15.50 0.39
CA THR A 144 -4.96 -16.03 1.21
C THR A 144 -5.19 -15.75 2.68
N PHE A 145 -4.94 -16.77 3.50
CA PHE A 145 -5.07 -16.72 4.94
C PHE A 145 -3.75 -17.08 5.61
N ALA A 146 -3.65 -16.83 6.92
CA ALA A 146 -2.49 -17.17 7.74
C ALA A 146 -1.15 -16.70 7.13
N LYS A 147 -1.08 -15.42 6.69
CA LYS A 147 0.12 -14.82 6.07
C LYS A 147 0.60 -15.56 4.80
N GLY A 148 -0.34 -16.06 4.00
CA GLY A 148 -0.05 -16.77 2.76
C GLY A 148 0.24 -18.26 2.89
N GLN A 149 0.01 -18.87 4.06
CA GLN A 149 0.19 -20.30 4.28
C GLN A 149 -1.00 -21.15 3.78
N ILE A 150 -2.17 -20.52 3.67
CA ILE A 150 -3.40 -21.18 3.19
C ILE A 150 -3.93 -20.34 2.03
N GLU A 151 -4.20 -21.00 0.91
CA GLU A 151 -4.83 -20.39 -0.26
C GLU A 151 -6.19 -21.03 -0.49
N MET A 152 -7.23 -20.20 -0.63
CA MET A 152 -8.55 -20.63 -1.07
C MET A 152 -8.73 -20.18 -2.51
N VAL A 153 -8.95 -21.14 -3.40
CA VAL A 153 -9.09 -20.89 -4.84
C VAL A 153 -10.53 -21.17 -5.25
N GLU A 154 -11.18 -20.15 -5.82
CA GLU A 154 -12.51 -20.27 -6.40
C GLU A 154 -12.40 -20.42 -7.91
N PHE A 155 -13.02 -21.44 -8.47
CA PHE A 155 -13.12 -21.63 -9.91
C PHE A 155 -14.53 -22.05 -10.33
N ARG A 156 -14.89 -21.72 -11.56
CA ARG A 156 -16.18 -22.14 -12.14
C ARG A 156 -16.02 -23.50 -12.80
N VAL A 157 -16.78 -24.48 -12.32
CA VAL A 157 -16.86 -25.80 -12.94
C VAL A 157 -17.60 -25.70 -14.27
N GLN A 158 -17.01 -26.24 -15.32
CA GLN A 158 -17.60 -26.30 -16.67
C GLN A 158 -18.29 -27.65 -16.90
N GLU A 159 -19.22 -27.72 -17.85
CA GLU A 159 -20.03 -28.91 -18.11
C GLU A 159 -19.20 -30.18 -18.38
N ASN A 160 -18.00 -30.04 -18.94
CA ASN A 160 -17.11 -31.14 -19.28
C ASN A 160 -16.03 -31.46 -18.23
N ASP A 161 -16.07 -30.80 -17.09
CA ASP A 161 -15.07 -31.03 -16.05
C ASP A 161 -15.27 -32.39 -15.36
N VAL A 162 -14.15 -33.01 -15.01
CA VAL A 162 -14.14 -34.35 -14.34
C VAL A 162 -14.83 -34.38 -12.99
N VAL A 163 -15.11 -33.22 -12.43
CA VAL A 163 -15.79 -33.06 -11.13
C VAL A 163 -17.31 -32.96 -11.25
N VAL A 164 -17.85 -32.79 -12.47
CA VAL A 164 -19.29 -32.67 -12.69
C VAL A 164 -19.98 -34.00 -12.34
N GLY A 165 -21.06 -33.91 -11.56
CA GLY A 165 -21.78 -35.09 -11.08
C GLY A 165 -21.04 -35.95 -10.04
N CYS A 166 -19.86 -35.47 -9.58
CA CYS A 166 -19.09 -36.19 -8.56
C CYS A 166 -19.60 -35.80 -7.16
N PRO A 167 -19.86 -36.77 -6.25
CA PRO A 167 -20.17 -36.48 -4.86
C PRO A 167 -18.99 -35.74 -4.18
N LEU A 168 -19.25 -34.73 -3.33
CA LEU A 168 -18.22 -33.94 -2.68
C LEU A 168 -17.15 -34.75 -1.94
N HIS A 169 -17.57 -35.88 -1.29
CA HIS A 169 -16.63 -36.75 -0.56
C HIS A 169 -15.66 -37.52 -1.48
N ALA A 170 -15.94 -37.61 -2.77
CA ALA A 170 -15.08 -38.27 -3.75
C ALA A 170 -14.19 -37.31 -4.54
N LEU A 171 -14.31 -36.00 -4.33
CA LEU A 171 -13.54 -34.98 -5.09
C LEU A 171 -12.04 -35.14 -4.79
N SER A 172 -11.63 -35.34 -3.56
CA SER A 172 -10.21 -35.44 -3.17
C SER A 172 -9.47 -36.59 -3.88
N SER A 173 -10.17 -37.62 -4.35
CA SER A 173 -9.56 -38.73 -5.10
C SER A 173 -9.46 -38.45 -6.62
N ARG A 174 -10.13 -37.43 -7.12
CA ARG A 174 -10.19 -37.07 -8.56
C ARG A 174 -9.42 -35.80 -8.91
N LEU A 175 -9.19 -34.94 -7.94
CA LEU A 175 -8.37 -33.76 -8.13
C LEU A 175 -6.90 -34.13 -7.87
N PRO A 176 -5.99 -33.81 -8.80
CA PRO A 176 -4.56 -33.98 -8.53
C PRO A 176 -4.18 -33.05 -7.35
N GLY A 177 -3.47 -33.63 -6.36
CA GLY A 177 -2.99 -32.90 -5.19
C GLY A 177 -1.86 -31.92 -5.54
#